data_3c17393661298e4daab0ae36e88f6aa0
#
_entry.id   3c17393661298e4daab0ae36e88f6aa0
#
_cell.length_a   1.000
_cell.length_b   1.000
_cell.length_c   1.000
_cell.angle_alpha   90.00
_cell.angle_beta   90.00
_cell.angle_gamma   90.00
#
_symmetry.space_group_name_H-M   'P 1'
#
loop_
_entity.id
_entity.type
_entity.pdbx_description
1 polymer ?
#
loop_
_entity_poly.entity_id
_entity_poly.type
_entity_poly.pdbx_seq_one_letter_code
_entity_poly.pdbx_strand_id
1 'polypeptide(L)'
;SYFNFSNFKISTLNNQTTITANVNNTTKSDIPGFYFRIKALDESGNSIAEVEGLLDSVIKANSSSSIDIKASKDFANCYDIQIEKIKDID
;
A
#
# COMPACT_ATOMS: atom_id res chain seq x y z
N SER A 1 1.29 -7.92 -13.72
CA SER A 1 0.40 -7.89 -12.58
C SER A 1 -0.97 -7.39 -13.00
N TYR A 2 -2.00 -7.90 -12.39
CA TYR A 2 -3.39 -7.56 -12.71
C TYR A 2 -3.91 -6.37 -11.90
N PHE A 3 -3.08 -5.78 -11.06
CA PHE A 3 -3.40 -4.54 -10.37
C PHE A 3 -2.13 -3.73 -10.15
N ASN A 4 -2.29 -2.44 -9.88
CA ASN A 4 -1.17 -1.57 -9.55
C ASN A 4 -1.56 -0.58 -8.46
N PHE A 5 -0.56 0.04 -7.87
CA PHE A 5 -0.73 1.07 -6.85
C PHE A 5 -0.30 2.41 -7.42
N SER A 6 -1.02 3.47 -7.07
CA SER A 6 -0.70 4.82 -7.53
C SER A 6 -1.08 5.86 -6.48
N ASN A 7 -0.66 7.10 -6.71
CA ASN A 7 -1.01 8.25 -5.88
C ASN A 7 -0.63 8.04 -4.41
N PHE A 8 0.59 7.56 -4.16
CA PHE A 8 1.11 7.46 -2.80
C PHE A 8 1.22 8.83 -2.17
N LYS A 9 0.69 8.96 -0.96
CA LYS A 9 0.85 10.15 -0.13
C LYS A 9 1.26 9.71 1.26
N ILE A 10 2.29 10.38 1.79
CA ILE A 10 2.79 10.12 3.13
C ILE A 10 2.73 11.43 3.88
N SER A 11 2.07 11.44 5.02
CA SER A 11 2.00 12.63 5.87
C SER A 11 2.19 12.25 7.32
N THR A 12 2.81 13.14 8.09
CA THR A 12 3.06 12.93 9.51
C THR A 12 2.36 14.01 10.31
N LEU A 13 1.58 13.61 11.29
CA LEU A 13 0.90 14.51 12.21
C LEU A 13 0.89 13.86 13.58
N ASN A 14 1.28 14.60 14.62
CA ASN A 14 1.30 14.13 16.02
C ASN A 14 2.07 12.82 16.17
N ASN A 15 3.26 12.73 15.55
CA ASN A 15 4.15 11.57 15.60
C ASN A 15 3.56 10.30 14.95
N GLN A 16 2.52 10.44 14.13
CA GLN A 16 1.96 9.33 13.40
C GLN A 16 2.05 9.60 11.90
N THR A 17 2.52 8.62 11.15
CA THR A 17 2.58 8.69 9.70
C THR A 17 1.35 8.00 9.11
N THR A 18 0.70 8.68 8.17
CA THR A 18 -0.41 8.13 7.41
C THR A 18 0.04 7.92 5.97
N ILE A 19 -0.20 6.72 5.44
CA ILE A 19 0.11 6.37 4.06
C ILE A 19 -1.20 6.10 3.35
N THR A 20 -1.46 6.82 2.26
CA THR A 20 -2.62 6.57 1.41
C THR A 20 -2.18 6.25 0.00
N ALA A 21 -2.93 5.43 -0.69
CA ALA A 21 -2.66 5.08 -2.09
C ALA A 21 -3.93 4.56 -2.74
N ASN A 22 -3.95 4.58 -4.07
CA ASN A 22 -4.99 3.95 -4.86
C ASN A 22 -4.54 2.57 -5.31
N VAL A 23 -5.46 1.62 -5.31
CA VAL A 23 -5.27 0.28 -5.86
C VAL A 23 -6.13 0.19 -7.11
N ASN A 24 -5.52 -0.01 -8.27
CA ASN A 24 -6.19 0.01 -9.55
C ASN A 24 -6.30 -1.39 -10.13
N ASN A 25 -7.53 -1.87 -10.35
CA ASN A 25 -7.78 -3.12 -11.01
C ASN A 25 -7.91 -2.86 -12.51
N THR A 26 -6.92 -3.27 -13.27
CA THR A 26 -6.85 -3.03 -14.71
C THR A 26 -7.43 -4.18 -15.53
N THR A 27 -8.07 -5.14 -14.89
CA THR A 27 -8.61 -6.32 -15.55
C THR A 27 -10.11 -6.23 -15.75
N LYS A 28 -10.65 -7.19 -16.49
CA LYS A 28 -12.09 -7.30 -16.73
C LYS A 28 -12.81 -8.14 -15.66
N SER A 29 -12.08 -8.56 -14.64
CA SER A 29 -12.64 -9.38 -13.55
C SER A 29 -12.47 -8.67 -12.22
N ASP A 30 -13.40 -8.89 -11.32
CA ASP A 30 -13.29 -8.39 -9.95
C ASP A 30 -12.12 -9.06 -9.23
N ILE A 31 -11.41 -8.30 -8.40
CA ILE A 31 -10.32 -8.82 -7.58
C ILE A 31 -10.79 -8.82 -6.12
N PRO A 32 -10.72 -9.97 -5.42
CA PRO A 32 -11.05 -9.98 -3.99
C PRO A 32 -10.04 -9.19 -3.19
N GLY A 33 -10.40 -8.81 -1.98
CA GLY A 33 -9.49 -8.14 -1.08
C GLY A 33 -8.26 -9.00 -0.78
N PHE A 34 -7.21 -8.36 -0.27
CA PHE A 34 -5.96 -9.07 -0.01
C PHE A 34 -5.17 -8.39 1.10
N TYR A 35 -4.22 -9.15 1.68
CA TYR A 35 -3.22 -8.63 2.61
C TYR A 35 -2.03 -8.11 1.81
N PHE A 36 -1.46 -7.01 2.26
CA PHE A 36 -0.31 -6.39 1.60
C PHE A 36 0.72 -5.94 2.63
N ARG A 37 1.95 -5.69 2.15
CA ARG A 37 3.06 -5.18 2.95
C ARG A 37 3.63 -3.97 2.25
N ILE A 38 3.85 -2.89 3.03
CA ILE A 38 4.52 -1.69 2.54
C ILE A 38 5.87 -1.62 3.23
N LYS A 39 6.93 -1.40 2.45
CA LYS A 39 8.29 -1.25 2.93
C LYS A 39 8.78 0.16 2.65
N ALA A 40 9.38 0.78 3.65
CA ALA A 40 10.10 2.02 3.48
C ALA A 40 11.57 1.67 3.23
N LEU A 41 12.14 2.18 2.15
CA LEU A 41 13.49 1.86 1.72
C LEU A 41 14.41 3.07 1.85
N ASP A 42 15.68 2.82 2.18
CA ASP A 42 16.71 3.85 2.13
C ASP A 42 17.30 3.95 0.71
N GLU A 43 18.27 4.85 0.52
CA GLU A 43 18.88 5.07 -0.81
C GLU A 43 19.58 3.83 -1.34
N SER A 44 20.01 2.93 -0.47
CA SER A 44 20.68 1.69 -0.86
C SER A 44 19.72 0.54 -1.13
N GLY A 45 18.41 0.79 -0.98
CA GLY A 45 17.38 -0.23 -1.19
C GLY A 45 17.13 -1.11 0.01
N ASN A 46 17.66 -0.77 1.18
CA ASN A 46 17.41 -1.53 2.40
C ASN A 46 16.10 -1.09 3.05
N SER A 47 15.37 -2.06 3.60
CA SER A 47 14.15 -1.77 4.35
C SER A 47 14.50 -1.16 5.71
N ILE A 48 13.95 0.01 6.00
CA ILE A 48 14.12 0.67 7.29
C ILE A 48 12.85 0.59 8.14
N ALA A 49 11.72 0.27 7.54
CA ALA A 49 10.46 0.06 8.25
C ALA A 49 9.51 -0.72 7.36
N GLU A 50 8.60 -1.47 7.99
CA GLU A 50 7.57 -2.23 7.27
C GLU A 50 6.25 -2.12 8.02
N VAL A 51 5.15 -2.15 7.26
CA VAL A 51 3.81 -2.23 7.81
C VAL A 51 2.96 -3.13 6.93
N GLU A 52 2.11 -3.95 7.57
CA GLU A 52 1.15 -4.78 6.86
C GLU A 52 -0.24 -4.21 7.01
N GLY A 53 -1.05 -4.41 5.98
CA GLY A 53 -2.42 -3.96 5.97
C GLY A 53 -3.33 -4.92 5.24
N LEU A 54 -4.61 -4.63 5.32
CA LEU A 54 -5.67 -5.42 4.70
C LEU A 54 -6.56 -4.50 3.88
N LEU A 55 -6.72 -4.85 2.60
CA LEU A 55 -7.77 -4.26 1.79
C LEU A 55 -8.95 -5.24 1.83
N ASP A 56 -9.93 -4.91 2.66
CA ASP A 56 -11.06 -5.80 2.96
C ASP A 56 -12.28 -5.44 2.11
N SER A 57 -12.09 -5.43 0.81
CA SER A 57 -13.18 -5.16 -0.13
C SER A 57 -12.82 -5.70 -1.51
N VAL A 58 -13.87 -5.98 -2.30
CA VAL A 58 -13.69 -6.39 -3.69
C VAL A 58 -13.35 -5.13 -4.51
N ILE A 59 -12.33 -5.24 -5.35
CA ILE A 59 -12.01 -4.18 -6.31
C ILE A 59 -12.64 -4.58 -7.64
N LYS A 60 -13.70 -3.87 -8.02
CA LYS A 60 -14.44 -4.18 -9.24
C LYS A 60 -13.56 -4.05 -10.48
N ALA A 61 -13.93 -4.80 -11.53
CA ALA A 61 -13.25 -4.74 -12.81
C ALA A 61 -13.11 -3.29 -13.30
N ASN A 62 -11.95 -2.95 -13.81
CA ASN A 62 -11.64 -1.62 -14.35
C ASN A 62 -11.94 -0.47 -13.38
N SER A 63 -11.82 -0.73 -12.08
CA SER A 63 -12.11 0.25 -11.03
C SER A 63 -10.94 0.37 -10.06
N SER A 64 -11.04 1.34 -9.17
CA SER A 64 -10.02 1.59 -8.16
C SER A 64 -10.63 1.57 -6.76
N SER A 65 -9.81 1.23 -5.80
CA SER A 65 -10.11 1.36 -4.38
C SER A 65 -8.96 2.12 -3.72
N SER A 66 -9.05 2.40 -2.45
CA SER A 66 -7.98 3.10 -1.74
C SER A 66 -7.59 2.36 -0.48
N ILE A 67 -6.33 2.56 -0.08
CA ILE A 67 -5.82 2.11 1.21
C ILE A 67 -5.45 3.33 2.04
N ASP A 68 -5.60 3.20 3.36
CA ASP A 68 -5.26 4.24 4.33
C ASP A 68 -4.66 3.53 5.53
N ILE A 69 -3.35 3.70 5.74
CA ILE A 69 -2.60 2.95 6.73
C ILE A 69 -1.86 3.89 7.66
N LYS A 70 -1.88 3.56 8.95
CA LYS A 70 -1.05 4.23 9.95
C LYS A 70 0.25 3.46 10.11
N ALA A 71 1.36 4.17 10.14
CA ALA A 71 2.69 3.56 10.16
C ALA A 71 3.62 4.34 11.08
N SER A 72 4.84 3.83 11.24
CA SER A 72 5.86 4.51 12.03
C SER A 72 6.32 5.78 11.31
N LYS A 73 6.92 6.70 12.07
CA LYS A 73 7.45 7.94 11.49
C LYS A 73 8.63 7.71 10.54
N ASP A 74 9.27 6.53 10.58
CA ASP A 74 10.38 6.20 9.68
C ASP A 74 9.91 6.18 8.23
N PHE A 75 8.62 5.91 7.98
CA PHE A 75 8.07 5.99 6.64
C PHE A 75 8.11 7.41 6.08
N ALA A 76 7.98 8.43 6.95
CA ALA A 76 8.02 9.83 6.50
C ALA A 76 9.41 10.24 5.99
N ASN A 77 10.45 9.53 6.42
CA ASN A 77 11.84 9.86 6.10
C ASN A 77 12.47 8.89 5.12
N CYS A 78 11.69 8.00 4.51
CA CYS A 78 12.23 7.02 3.58
C CYS A 78 12.58 7.65 2.24
N TYR A 79 13.46 6.97 1.51
CA TYR A 79 13.87 7.37 0.17
C TYR A 79 12.85 6.88 -0.87
N ASP A 80 12.32 5.67 -0.67
CA ASP A 80 11.37 5.05 -1.61
C ASP A 80 10.40 4.15 -0.86
N ILE A 81 9.30 3.82 -1.51
CA ILE A 81 8.25 2.94 -0.99
C ILE A 81 8.08 1.76 -1.93
N GLN A 82 8.04 0.56 -1.35
CA GLN A 82 7.72 -0.65 -2.09
C GLN A 82 6.49 -1.29 -1.46
N ILE A 83 5.55 -1.72 -2.29
CA ILE A 83 4.35 -2.39 -1.81
C ILE A 83 4.19 -3.72 -2.52
N GLU A 84 3.78 -4.75 -1.77
CA GLU A 84 3.60 -6.08 -2.32
C GLU A 84 2.37 -6.74 -1.71
N LYS A 85 1.69 -7.56 -2.51
CA LYS A 85 0.61 -8.40 -2.03
C LYS A 85 1.21 -9.59 -1.28
N ILE A 86 0.65 -9.91 -0.12
CA ILE A 86 1.07 -11.07 0.67
C ILE A 86 0.22 -12.29 0.29
N LYS A 87 -1.10 -12.17 0.38
CA LYS A 87 -2.02 -13.27 0.08
C LYS A 87 -3.44 -12.73 -0.07
N ASP A 88 -4.29 -13.51 -0.72
CA ASP A 88 -5.71 -13.21 -0.82
C ASP A 88 -6.40 -13.42 0.53
N ILE A 89 -7.53 -12.74 0.71
CA ILE A 89 -8.45 -13.04 1.81
C ILE A 89 -9.16 -14.34 1.46
N ASP A 90 -9.25 -15.23 2.41
CA ASP A 90 -9.93 -16.52 2.23
C ASP A 90 -11.45 -16.36 2.07
#